data_2b8458d24c2845c94cfc3e1d174a3403
#
_entry.id   2b8458d24c2845c94cfc3e1d174a3403
#
_cell.length_a   1.000
_cell.length_b   1.000
_cell.length_c   1.000
_cell.angle_alpha   90.00
_cell.angle_beta   90.00
_cell.angle_gamma   90.00
#
_symmetry.space_group_name_H-M   'P 1'
#
loop_
_entity.id
_entity.type
_entity.pdbx_description
1 polymer ?
#
loop_
_entity_poly.entity_id
_entity_poly.type
_entity_poly.pdbx_seq_one_letter_code
_entity_poly.pdbx_strand_id
1 'polypeptide(L)'
;VLHSLRFLVVAVSDPGPGIPQFMEMGFLDGIPFMSYNSKRGRAEPLTQWMKDRAEPGFWDSQTQIMEWNQHLHARSLETLRDQYNQSRGVQTSLRIHGCDLLSDGSIHGSYRRGYNGRDFISFDLESGRFIAANGAAEITRRRWEHDGTVAEGFTNYLKHECPEWLQKFVGYGQKELERK
;
A
#
# COMPACT_ATOMS: atom_id res chain seq x y z
N VAL A 1 17.16 -8.79 7.27
CA VAL A 1 16.60 -8.02 6.15
C VAL A 1 17.63 -7.00 5.70
N LEU A 2 18.04 -7.05 4.43
CA LEU A 2 18.96 -6.06 3.86
C LEU A 2 18.26 -4.75 3.54
N HIS A 3 17.09 -4.83 2.88
CA HIS A 3 16.34 -3.66 2.47
C HIS A 3 14.84 -3.97 2.52
N SER A 4 14.04 -2.96 2.76
CA SER A 4 12.59 -3.08 2.76
C SER A 4 11.91 -1.93 2.05
N LEU A 5 10.82 -2.23 1.36
CA LEU A 5 9.93 -1.25 0.75
C LEU A 5 8.55 -1.45 1.34
N ARG A 6 7.95 -0.37 1.87
CA ARG A 6 6.61 -0.40 2.45
C ARG A 6 5.80 0.78 1.97
N PHE A 7 4.53 0.52 1.73
CA PHE A 7 3.55 1.58 1.47
C PHE A 7 2.47 1.52 2.53
N LEU A 8 2.21 2.66 3.12
CA LEU A 8 1.14 2.88 4.08
C LEU A 8 0.03 3.68 3.39
N VAL A 9 -1.17 3.14 3.35
CA VAL A 9 -2.31 3.76 2.68
C VAL A 9 -3.43 3.92 3.69
N VAL A 10 -3.92 5.16 3.85
CA VAL A 10 -4.99 5.48 4.79
C VAL A 10 -6.12 6.18 4.03
N ALA A 11 -7.34 5.71 4.23
CA ALA A 11 -8.54 6.35 3.70
C ALA A 11 -9.54 6.59 4.82
N VAL A 12 -10.18 7.76 4.81
CA VAL A 12 -11.14 8.18 5.83
C VAL A 12 -12.42 8.63 5.12
N SER A 13 -13.58 8.12 5.54
CA SER A 13 -14.86 8.41 4.88
C SER A 13 -15.35 9.83 5.10
N ASP A 14 -15.10 10.38 6.29
CA ASP A 14 -15.59 11.69 6.68
C ASP A 14 -14.54 12.39 7.54
N PRO A 15 -13.48 12.90 6.91
CA PRO A 15 -12.38 13.51 7.65
C PRO A 15 -12.78 14.86 8.23
N GLY A 16 -12.24 15.16 9.40
CA GLY A 16 -12.37 16.48 10.01
C GLY A 16 -11.63 17.55 9.21
N PRO A 17 -11.82 18.83 9.57
CA PRO A 17 -11.11 19.92 8.89
C PRO A 17 -9.59 19.73 8.95
N GLY A 18 -8.93 19.94 7.82
CA GLY A 18 -7.48 19.80 7.73
C GLY A 18 -6.96 18.38 7.51
N ILE A 19 -7.80 17.35 7.59
CA ILE A 19 -7.40 15.96 7.40
C ILE A 19 -7.73 15.51 5.98
N PRO A 20 -6.76 15.02 5.20
CA PRO A 20 -7.06 14.50 3.86
C PRO A 20 -7.88 13.22 3.91
N GLN A 21 -8.77 13.07 2.93
CA GLN A 21 -9.62 11.88 2.81
C GLN A 21 -8.82 10.62 2.45
N PHE A 22 -7.70 10.81 1.76
CA PHE A 22 -6.83 9.73 1.33
C PHE A 22 -5.38 10.17 1.42
N MET A 23 -4.50 9.28 1.90
CA MET A 23 -3.07 9.52 1.89
C MET A 23 -2.31 8.19 1.72
N GLU A 24 -1.19 8.28 1.04
CA GLU A 24 -0.30 7.16 0.81
C GLU A 24 1.14 7.64 1.02
N MET A 25 1.94 6.84 1.74
CA MET A 25 3.33 7.15 2.01
C MET A 25 4.20 5.93 1.76
N GLY A 26 5.31 6.12 1.05
CA GLY A 26 6.29 5.10 0.79
C GLY A 26 7.48 5.22 1.74
N PHE A 27 7.98 4.08 2.20
CA PHE A 27 9.13 3.98 3.10
C PHE A 27 10.17 3.05 2.50
N LEU A 28 11.41 3.51 2.45
CA LEU A 28 12.55 2.69 2.06
C LEU A 28 13.46 2.53 3.28
N ASP A 29 13.64 1.29 3.74
CA ASP A 29 14.39 0.99 4.96
C ASP A 29 13.91 1.80 6.17
N GLY A 30 12.60 2.02 6.26
CA GLY A 30 11.98 2.81 7.32
C GLY A 30 12.03 4.32 7.10
N ILE A 31 12.62 4.80 6.01
CA ILE A 31 12.75 6.24 5.71
C ILE A 31 11.62 6.64 4.76
N PRO A 32 10.77 7.63 5.13
CA PRO A 32 9.77 8.13 4.19
C PRO A 32 10.45 8.76 2.97
N PHE A 33 10.11 8.32 1.77
CA PHE A 33 10.76 8.81 0.54
C PHE A 33 9.79 9.38 -0.48
N MET A 34 8.50 9.11 -0.35
CA MET A 34 7.47 9.68 -1.23
C MET A 34 6.14 9.72 -0.53
N SER A 35 5.28 10.67 -0.92
CA SER A 35 3.95 10.79 -0.36
C SER A 35 2.95 11.31 -1.39
N TYR A 36 1.68 11.01 -1.13
CA TYR A 36 0.53 11.52 -1.85
C TYR A 36 -0.60 11.77 -0.85
N ASN A 37 -1.38 12.81 -1.05
CA ASN A 37 -2.65 12.96 -0.34
C ASN A 37 -3.69 13.64 -1.22
N SER A 38 -4.96 13.44 -0.88
CA SER A 38 -6.09 13.92 -1.67
C SER A 38 -6.20 15.45 -1.75
N LYS A 39 -5.63 16.16 -0.77
CA LYS A 39 -5.67 17.64 -0.78
C LYS A 39 -4.70 18.24 -1.77
N ARG A 40 -3.48 17.69 -1.83
CA ARG A 40 -2.48 18.15 -2.78
C ARG A 40 -2.67 17.55 -4.17
N GLY A 41 -3.23 16.32 -4.23
CA GLY A 41 -3.53 15.65 -5.48
C GLY A 41 -2.32 15.28 -6.33
N ARG A 42 -1.15 15.15 -5.72
CA ARG A 42 0.09 14.88 -6.44
C ARG A 42 1.04 14.05 -5.61
N ALA A 43 1.66 13.05 -6.24
CA ALA A 43 2.76 12.29 -5.65
C ALA A 43 4.02 13.18 -5.62
N GLU A 44 4.70 13.19 -4.48
CA GLU A 44 5.84 14.08 -4.24
C GLU A 44 7.00 13.33 -3.60
N PRO A 45 8.26 13.69 -3.95
CA PRO A 45 9.44 13.16 -3.26
C PRO A 45 9.58 13.78 -1.86
N LEU A 46 10.03 12.98 -0.91
CA LEU A 46 10.32 13.43 0.46
C LEU A 46 11.82 13.50 0.75
N THR A 47 12.65 13.01 -0.17
CA THR A 47 14.10 13.04 -0.04
C THR A 47 14.74 13.70 -1.26
N GLN A 48 15.92 14.25 -1.07
CA GLN A 48 16.63 14.90 -2.17
C GLN A 48 17.03 13.88 -3.24
N TRP A 49 17.45 12.68 -2.84
CA TRP A 49 17.85 11.65 -3.80
C TRP A 49 16.69 11.16 -4.68
N MET A 50 15.46 11.10 -4.16
CA MET A 50 14.30 10.78 -4.99
C MET A 50 14.00 11.92 -5.96
N LYS A 51 14.11 13.16 -5.49
CA LYS A 51 13.88 14.34 -6.33
C LYS A 51 14.88 14.39 -7.49
N ASP A 52 16.14 14.07 -7.22
CA ASP A 52 17.23 14.21 -8.21
C ASP A 52 17.28 13.03 -9.19
N ARG A 53 16.92 11.82 -8.77
CA ARG A 53 17.20 10.60 -9.52
C ARG A 53 16.00 9.91 -10.15
N ALA A 54 14.78 10.27 -9.73
CA ALA A 54 13.60 9.69 -10.36
C ALA A 54 13.54 10.07 -11.83
N GLU A 55 13.18 9.10 -12.67
CA GLU A 55 13.12 9.29 -14.11
C GLU A 55 12.07 10.33 -14.50
N PRO A 56 12.24 11.02 -15.66
CA PRO A 56 11.22 11.92 -16.17
C PRO A 56 9.88 11.18 -16.33
N GLY A 57 8.79 11.83 -15.88
CA GLY A 57 7.47 11.23 -15.91
C GLY A 57 7.12 10.32 -14.74
N PHE A 58 8.10 9.98 -13.88
CA PHE A 58 7.86 9.13 -12.72
C PHE A 58 6.76 9.69 -11.81
N TRP A 59 6.83 10.97 -11.45
CA TRP A 59 5.88 11.58 -10.52
C TRP A 59 4.48 11.71 -11.11
N ASP A 60 4.36 11.98 -12.40
CA ASP A 60 3.07 12.00 -13.09
C ASP A 60 2.45 10.59 -13.11
N SER A 61 3.25 9.58 -13.38
CA SER A 61 2.82 8.19 -13.38
C SER A 61 2.37 7.74 -11.99
N GLN A 62 3.15 8.06 -10.96
CA GLN A 62 2.79 7.73 -9.58
C GLN A 62 1.51 8.46 -9.14
N THR A 63 1.34 9.70 -9.54
CA THR A 63 0.13 10.47 -9.26
C THR A 63 -1.10 9.77 -9.81
N GLN A 64 -1.04 9.29 -11.05
CA GLN A 64 -2.16 8.56 -11.67
C GLN A 64 -2.49 7.28 -10.90
N ILE A 65 -1.47 6.53 -10.51
CA ILE A 65 -1.66 5.29 -9.74
C ILE A 65 -2.34 5.59 -8.39
N MET A 66 -1.89 6.63 -7.70
CA MET A 66 -2.43 6.99 -6.40
C MET A 66 -3.82 7.60 -6.47
N GLU A 67 -4.15 8.33 -7.53
CA GLU A 67 -5.52 8.78 -7.79
C GLU A 67 -6.46 7.59 -7.99
N TRP A 68 -6.01 6.58 -8.71
CA TRP A 68 -6.79 5.35 -8.89
C TRP A 68 -6.99 4.62 -7.56
N ASN A 69 -5.93 4.50 -6.76
CA ASN A 69 -6.02 3.92 -5.43
C ASN A 69 -7.01 4.68 -4.54
N GLN A 70 -7.02 6.00 -4.63
CA GLN A 70 -7.97 6.84 -3.90
C GLN A 70 -9.41 6.47 -4.24
N HIS A 71 -9.74 6.31 -5.51
CA HIS A 71 -11.07 5.87 -5.95
C HIS A 71 -11.42 4.50 -5.42
N LEU A 72 -10.51 3.54 -5.52
CA LEU A 72 -10.73 2.18 -5.06
C LEU A 72 -11.01 2.13 -3.55
N HIS A 73 -10.24 2.89 -2.77
CA HIS A 73 -10.41 2.92 -1.33
C HIS A 73 -11.72 3.61 -0.90
N ALA A 74 -12.12 4.66 -1.59
CA ALA A 74 -13.39 5.33 -1.31
C ALA A 74 -14.57 4.36 -1.53
N ARG A 75 -14.56 3.62 -2.63
CA ARG A 75 -15.59 2.62 -2.94
C ARG A 75 -15.57 1.47 -1.93
N SER A 76 -14.39 1.06 -1.53
CA SER A 76 -14.21 0.00 -0.56
C SER A 76 -14.79 0.38 0.81
N LEU A 77 -14.63 1.64 1.24
CA LEU A 77 -15.21 2.12 2.50
C LEU A 77 -16.74 2.05 2.46
N GLU A 78 -17.35 2.42 1.35
CA GLU A 78 -18.80 2.31 1.17
C GLU A 78 -19.27 0.84 1.29
N THR A 79 -18.59 -0.07 0.62
CA THR A 79 -18.89 -1.50 0.65
C THR A 79 -18.77 -2.05 2.07
N LEU A 80 -17.68 -1.69 2.78
CA LEU A 80 -17.45 -2.16 4.14
C LEU A 80 -18.48 -1.61 5.12
N ARG A 81 -18.91 -0.37 4.95
CA ARG A 81 -19.96 0.21 5.76
C ARG A 81 -21.24 -0.61 5.65
N ASP A 82 -21.62 -0.99 4.41
CA ASP A 82 -22.80 -1.80 4.17
C ASP A 82 -22.64 -3.20 4.77
N GLN A 83 -21.48 -3.83 4.62
CA GLN A 83 -21.21 -5.16 5.18
C GLN A 83 -21.27 -5.18 6.72
N TYR A 84 -20.82 -4.12 7.37
CA TYR A 84 -20.87 -4.00 8.83
C TYR A 84 -22.19 -3.40 9.33
N ASN A 85 -23.12 -3.08 8.43
CA ASN A 85 -24.42 -2.47 8.73
C ASN A 85 -24.26 -1.18 9.56
N GLN A 86 -23.25 -0.37 9.22
CA GLN A 86 -22.98 0.90 9.88
C GLN A 86 -23.56 2.03 9.04
N SER A 87 -24.44 2.84 9.63
CA SER A 87 -25.08 3.95 8.92
C SER A 87 -24.46 5.32 9.27
N ARG A 88 -23.67 5.40 10.33
CA ARG A 88 -23.13 6.68 10.83
C ARG A 88 -21.72 6.50 11.38
N GLY A 89 -20.99 7.61 11.42
CA GLY A 89 -19.66 7.71 12.00
C GLY A 89 -18.55 7.68 10.97
N VAL A 90 -17.35 8.03 11.42
CA VAL A 90 -16.16 8.05 10.60
C VAL A 90 -15.66 6.62 10.42
N GLN A 91 -15.38 6.26 9.18
CA GLN A 91 -14.77 4.98 8.85
C GLN A 91 -13.37 5.22 8.35
N THR A 92 -12.46 4.34 8.74
CA THR A 92 -11.07 4.40 8.29
C THR A 92 -10.67 3.05 7.69
N SER A 93 -9.87 3.10 6.66
CA SER A 93 -9.22 1.91 6.13
C SER A 93 -7.72 2.14 6.13
N LEU A 94 -6.99 1.09 6.46
CA LEU A 94 -5.54 1.10 6.50
C LEU A 94 -5.03 -0.06 5.66
N ARG A 95 -4.03 0.19 4.82
CA ARG A 95 -3.35 -0.86 4.07
C ARG A 95 -1.85 -0.68 4.25
N ILE A 96 -1.16 -1.75 4.61
CA ILE A 96 0.30 -1.79 4.65
C ILE A 96 0.73 -2.94 3.76
N HIS A 97 1.56 -2.66 2.78
CA HIS A 97 2.06 -3.69 1.87
C HIS A 97 3.47 -3.38 1.41
N GLY A 98 4.15 -4.39 0.96
CA GLY A 98 5.49 -4.25 0.43
C GLY A 98 6.30 -5.52 0.45
N CYS A 99 7.60 -5.36 0.34
CA CYS A 99 8.52 -6.49 0.24
C CYS A 99 9.84 -6.20 0.94
N ASP A 100 10.50 -7.30 1.31
CA ASP A 100 11.83 -7.29 1.93
C ASP A 100 12.79 -8.07 1.06
N LEU A 101 14.01 -7.56 0.91
CA LEU A 101 15.12 -8.30 0.36
C LEU A 101 15.95 -8.83 1.53
N LEU A 102 16.14 -10.14 1.57
CA LEU A 102 16.89 -10.80 2.63
C LEU A 102 18.36 -11.00 2.22
N SER A 103 19.22 -11.26 3.20
CA SER A 103 20.66 -11.42 2.96
C SER A 103 21.00 -12.61 2.07
N ASP A 104 20.15 -13.63 2.02
CA ASP A 104 20.31 -14.79 1.16
C ASP A 104 19.77 -14.59 -0.26
N GLY A 105 19.27 -13.37 -0.56
CA GLY A 105 18.69 -13.05 -1.87
C GLY A 105 17.20 -13.38 -1.98
N SER A 106 16.61 -14.01 -0.97
CA SER A 106 15.18 -14.30 -0.99
C SER A 106 14.33 -13.04 -0.76
N ILE A 107 13.07 -13.13 -1.15
CA ILE A 107 12.11 -12.03 -1.05
C ILE A 107 10.96 -12.44 -0.14
N HIS A 108 10.63 -11.58 0.83
CA HIS A 108 9.39 -11.69 1.58
C HIS A 108 8.44 -10.60 1.12
N GLY A 109 7.20 -10.96 0.88
CA GLY A 109 6.15 -10.00 0.55
C GLY A 109 5.06 -10.04 1.59
N SER A 110 4.44 -8.89 1.86
CA SER A 110 3.34 -8.80 2.82
C SER A 110 2.27 -7.83 2.35
N TYR A 111 1.03 -8.15 2.67
CA TYR A 111 -0.12 -7.32 2.44
C TYR A 111 -1.08 -7.49 3.60
N ARG A 112 -1.39 -6.38 4.28
CA ARG A 112 -2.35 -6.38 5.39
C ARG A 112 -3.28 -5.21 5.23
N ARG A 113 -4.56 -5.45 5.50
CA ARG A 113 -5.58 -4.42 5.46
C ARG A 113 -6.38 -4.43 6.76
N GLY A 114 -6.59 -3.23 7.30
CA GLY A 114 -7.40 -3.01 8.48
C GLY A 114 -8.59 -2.12 8.18
N TYR A 115 -9.62 -2.22 9.01
CA TYR A 115 -10.82 -1.41 8.94
C TYR A 115 -11.22 -0.98 10.35
N ASN A 116 -11.36 0.33 10.55
CA ASN A 116 -11.71 0.93 11.86
C ASN A 116 -10.81 0.46 13.00
N GLY A 117 -9.49 0.38 12.75
CA GLY A 117 -8.51 0.00 13.76
C GLY A 117 -8.38 -1.48 14.02
N ARG A 118 -9.06 -2.34 13.26
CA ARG A 118 -9.00 -3.79 13.42
C ARG A 118 -8.54 -4.46 12.13
N ASP A 119 -7.85 -5.59 12.27
CA ASP A 119 -7.48 -6.39 11.12
C ASP A 119 -8.71 -6.80 10.32
N PHE A 120 -8.59 -6.76 9.01
CA PHE A 120 -9.66 -7.16 8.10
C PHE A 120 -9.24 -8.35 7.24
N ILE A 121 -8.28 -8.16 6.35
CA ILE A 121 -7.80 -9.22 5.46
C ILE A 121 -6.31 -9.07 5.22
N SER A 122 -5.62 -10.19 5.09
CA SER A 122 -4.21 -10.23 4.71
C SER A 122 -3.98 -11.27 3.63
N PHE A 123 -2.84 -11.18 2.95
CA PHE A 123 -2.45 -12.14 1.93
C PHE A 123 -1.18 -12.86 2.37
N ASP A 124 -1.22 -14.20 2.31
CA ASP A 124 -0.06 -15.02 2.57
C ASP A 124 0.59 -15.41 1.23
N LEU A 125 1.79 -14.89 1.00
CA LEU A 125 2.50 -15.09 -0.26
C LEU A 125 2.91 -16.55 -0.47
N GLU A 126 3.27 -17.27 0.59
CA GLU A 126 3.70 -18.67 0.49
C GLU A 126 2.58 -19.57 0.02
N SER A 127 1.39 -19.46 0.60
CA SER A 127 0.24 -20.27 0.23
C SER A 127 -0.56 -19.71 -0.95
N GLY A 128 -0.39 -18.41 -1.26
CA GLY A 128 -1.19 -17.73 -2.26
C GLY A 128 -2.63 -17.50 -1.84
N ARG A 129 -2.90 -17.48 -0.54
CA ARG A 129 -4.26 -17.38 0.01
C ARG A 129 -4.47 -16.14 0.85
N PHE A 130 -5.73 -15.73 0.91
CA PHE A 130 -6.16 -14.64 1.76
C PHE A 130 -6.61 -15.16 3.12
N ILE A 131 -6.33 -14.38 4.17
CA ILE A 131 -6.70 -14.69 5.55
C ILE A 131 -7.67 -13.61 6.01
N ALA A 132 -8.91 -14.02 6.33
CA ALA A 132 -9.94 -13.12 6.83
C ALA A 132 -9.92 -13.10 8.37
N ALA A 133 -10.00 -11.89 8.95
CA ALA A 133 -9.97 -11.72 10.39
C ALA A 133 -11.35 -11.86 11.05
N ASN A 134 -12.44 -11.73 10.27
CA ASN A 134 -13.80 -11.79 10.81
C ASN A 134 -14.81 -12.17 9.71
N GLY A 135 -16.09 -12.25 10.07
CA GLY A 135 -17.15 -12.67 9.14
C GLY A 135 -17.36 -11.76 7.94
N ALA A 136 -17.20 -10.44 8.13
CA ALA A 136 -17.32 -9.50 7.01
C ALA A 136 -16.15 -9.67 6.03
N ALA A 137 -14.95 -9.86 6.55
CA ALA A 137 -13.75 -10.11 5.73
C ALA A 137 -13.84 -11.45 5.00
N GLU A 138 -14.54 -12.44 5.56
CA GLU A 138 -14.76 -13.75 4.92
C GLU A 138 -15.53 -13.61 3.62
N ILE A 139 -16.48 -12.68 3.54
CA ILE A 139 -17.22 -12.39 2.31
C ILE A 139 -16.25 -11.87 1.24
N THR A 140 -15.37 -10.94 1.61
CA THR A 140 -14.35 -10.41 0.71
C THR A 140 -13.38 -11.50 0.28
N ARG A 141 -12.91 -12.33 1.24
CA ARG A 141 -11.99 -13.43 0.95
C ARG A 141 -12.55 -14.40 -0.08
N ARG A 142 -13.80 -14.81 0.09
CA ARG A 142 -14.47 -15.73 -0.85
C ARG A 142 -14.57 -15.13 -2.24
N ARG A 143 -14.93 -13.86 -2.34
CA ARG A 143 -15.03 -13.16 -3.62
C ARG A 143 -13.68 -13.07 -4.31
N TRP A 144 -12.63 -12.74 -3.57
CA TRP A 144 -11.27 -12.62 -4.12
C TRP A 144 -10.67 -13.98 -4.49
N GLU A 145 -10.96 -15.03 -3.74
CA GLU A 145 -10.50 -16.38 -4.07
C GLU A 145 -11.28 -16.99 -5.22
N HIS A 146 -12.55 -16.66 -5.37
CA HIS A 146 -13.34 -17.11 -6.51
C HIS A 146 -12.79 -16.56 -7.83
N ASP A 147 -12.31 -15.33 -7.83
CA ASP A 147 -11.59 -14.75 -8.95
C ASP A 147 -10.10 -14.97 -8.77
N GLY A 148 -9.57 -16.06 -9.33
CA GLY A 148 -8.16 -16.44 -9.20
C GLY A 148 -7.19 -15.39 -9.67
N THR A 149 -7.60 -14.43 -10.51
CA THR A 149 -6.73 -13.35 -11.00
C THR A 149 -6.34 -12.38 -9.89
N VAL A 150 -7.14 -12.25 -8.83
CA VAL A 150 -6.80 -11.37 -7.70
C VAL A 150 -5.56 -11.89 -6.98
N ALA A 151 -5.55 -13.18 -6.61
CA ALA A 151 -4.37 -13.79 -5.95
C ALA A 151 -3.14 -13.77 -6.86
N GLU A 152 -3.32 -14.03 -8.15
CA GLU A 152 -2.22 -13.95 -9.12
C GLU A 152 -1.62 -12.54 -9.19
N GLY A 153 -2.48 -11.51 -9.19
CA GLY A 153 -2.04 -10.12 -9.21
C GLY A 153 -1.24 -9.75 -7.97
N PHE A 154 -1.69 -10.17 -6.79
CA PHE A 154 -0.98 -9.94 -5.53
C PHE A 154 0.38 -10.67 -5.53
N THR A 155 0.39 -11.91 -5.98
CA THR A 155 1.62 -12.70 -6.07
C THR A 155 2.62 -12.05 -7.02
N ASN A 156 2.16 -11.63 -8.20
CA ASN A 156 3.03 -10.96 -9.17
C ASN A 156 3.61 -9.67 -8.60
N TYR A 157 2.77 -8.86 -7.97
CA TYR A 157 3.22 -7.60 -7.37
C TYR A 157 4.27 -7.87 -6.27
N LEU A 158 3.97 -8.76 -5.32
CA LEU A 158 4.84 -8.96 -4.16
C LEU A 158 6.14 -9.70 -4.50
N LYS A 159 6.11 -10.62 -5.48
CA LYS A 159 7.30 -11.40 -5.88
C LYS A 159 8.15 -10.72 -6.94
N HIS A 160 7.55 -9.93 -7.81
CA HIS A 160 8.25 -9.40 -9.00
C HIS A 160 8.30 -7.87 -9.04
N GLU A 161 7.15 -7.20 -9.05
CA GLU A 161 7.12 -5.74 -9.19
C GLU A 161 7.74 -5.03 -8.00
N CYS A 162 7.36 -5.42 -6.79
CA CYS A 162 7.85 -4.78 -5.58
C CYS A 162 9.38 -4.93 -5.42
N PRO A 163 9.96 -6.14 -5.59
CA PRO A 163 11.43 -6.27 -5.53
C PRO A 163 12.18 -5.47 -6.59
N GLU A 164 11.62 -5.35 -7.79
CA GLU A 164 12.24 -4.52 -8.84
C GLU A 164 12.26 -3.05 -8.44
N TRP A 165 11.15 -2.53 -7.93
CA TRP A 165 11.08 -1.18 -7.40
C TRP A 165 12.02 -0.99 -6.21
N LEU A 166 12.06 -1.96 -5.30
CA LEU A 166 12.94 -1.91 -4.13
C LEU A 166 14.39 -1.74 -4.56
N GLN A 167 14.87 -2.54 -5.50
CA GLN A 167 16.24 -2.46 -6.00
C GLN A 167 16.51 -1.11 -6.67
N LYS A 168 15.56 -0.60 -7.42
CA LYS A 168 15.68 0.68 -8.09
C LYS A 168 15.80 1.84 -7.10
N PHE A 169 14.94 1.85 -6.09
CA PHE A 169 14.97 2.90 -5.05
C PHE A 169 16.22 2.81 -4.19
N VAL A 170 16.69 1.62 -3.86
CA VAL A 170 17.96 1.41 -3.16
C VAL A 170 19.10 2.00 -3.97
N GLY A 171 19.09 1.78 -5.29
CA GLY A 171 20.08 2.37 -6.19
C GLY A 171 20.08 3.90 -6.17
N TYR A 172 18.90 4.50 -6.11
CA TYR A 172 18.76 5.96 -6.04
C TYR A 172 19.30 6.55 -4.73
N GLY A 173 19.04 5.87 -3.60
CA GLY A 173 19.38 6.35 -2.28
C GLY A 173 20.59 5.71 -1.64
N GLN A 174 21.38 4.93 -2.37
CA GLN A 174 22.44 4.09 -1.84
C GLN A 174 23.40 4.80 -0.91
N LYS A 175 23.90 5.98 -1.31
CA LYS A 175 24.86 6.75 -0.50
C LYS A 175 24.27 7.18 0.84
N GLU A 176 23.03 7.60 0.84
CA GLU A 176 22.34 8.07 2.03
C GLU A 176 21.96 6.90 2.96
N LEU A 177 21.58 5.77 2.39
CA LEU A 177 21.24 4.58 3.15
C LEU A 177 22.43 3.93 3.82
N GLU A 178 23.60 4.02 3.22
CA GLU A 178 24.86 3.48 3.77
C GLU A 178 25.44 4.33 4.90
N ARG A 179 24.95 5.55 5.07
CA ARG A 179 25.42 6.48 6.11
C ARG A 179 24.82 6.24 7.49
N LYS A 180 23.97 5.27 7.64
CA LYS A 180 23.35 4.97 8.92
C LYS A 180 24.35 4.47 9.95
#